data_acefedb1bfb79604954d9d1cfe9f4202
#
_entry.id   acefedb1bfb79604954d9d1cfe9f4202
#
_cell.length_a   1.000
_cell.length_b   1.000
_cell.length_c   1.000
_cell.angle_alpha   90.00
_cell.angle_beta   90.00
_cell.angle_gamma   90.00
#
_symmetry.space_group_name_H-M   'P 1'
#
loop_
_entity.id
_entity.type
_entity.pdbx_description
1 polymer ?
#
loop_
_entity_poly.entity_id
_entity_poly.type
_entity_poly.pdbx_seq_one_letter_code
_entity_poly.pdbx_strand_id
1 'polypeptide(L)'
;MAKYKHNINGVEVDFTAEEEAIKDAETKAWNDAKADRKLAEIKEIRLNKLKETDYMAYSDYTMPNNIKTWRQSLRDIPQDNTTESKYDELLARDSDGKLTHTIWEKP
;
A
#
# COMPACT_ATOMS: atom_id res chain seq x y z
N MET A 1 14.86 0.18 32.17
CA MET A 1 15.81 0.68 31.16
C MET A 1 15.03 1.42 30.08
N ALA A 2 15.44 2.65 29.75
CA ALA A 2 14.74 3.44 28.74
C ALA A 2 14.96 2.87 27.34
N LYS A 3 13.90 2.83 26.53
CA LYS A 3 13.96 2.38 25.13
C LYS A 3 14.59 3.41 24.21
N TYR A 4 14.46 4.69 24.54
CA TYR A 4 14.89 5.82 23.72
C TYR A 4 15.84 6.71 24.48
N LYS A 5 16.69 7.40 23.75
CA LYS A 5 17.70 8.29 24.32
C LYS A 5 17.75 9.59 23.53
N HIS A 6 17.98 10.70 24.25
CA HIS A 6 18.32 11.98 23.67
C HIS A 6 19.83 12.06 23.50
N ASN A 7 20.27 12.71 22.45
CA ASN A 7 21.69 13.08 22.28
C ASN A 7 21.79 14.60 22.49
N ILE A 8 22.28 14.99 23.66
CA ILE A 8 22.42 16.39 24.06
C ILE A 8 23.91 16.70 24.19
N ASN A 9 24.43 17.56 23.31
CA ASN A 9 25.84 17.95 23.30
C ASN A 9 26.82 16.74 23.25
N GLY A 10 26.45 15.71 22.50
CA GLY A 10 27.25 14.50 22.38
C GLY A 10 27.07 13.51 23.53
N VAL A 11 26.19 13.80 24.49
CA VAL A 11 25.89 12.92 25.62
C VAL A 11 24.50 12.29 25.43
N GLU A 12 24.43 10.97 25.56
CA GLU A 12 23.16 10.25 25.53
C GLU A 12 22.46 10.37 26.88
N VAL A 13 21.20 10.79 26.84
CA VAL A 13 20.35 10.93 28.02
C VAL A 13 19.08 10.11 27.81
N ASP A 14 18.73 9.27 28.77
CA ASP A 14 17.54 8.46 28.69
C ASP A 14 16.27 9.30 28.66
N PHE A 15 15.28 8.87 27.87
CA PHE A 15 13.95 9.47 27.88
C PHE A 15 13.30 9.25 29.26
N THR A 16 12.54 10.24 29.70
CA THR A 16 11.66 10.07 30.87
C THR A 16 10.51 9.12 30.50
N ALA A 17 9.80 8.59 31.50
CA ALA A 17 8.64 7.73 31.26
C ALA A 17 7.55 8.42 30.42
N GLU A 18 7.35 9.74 30.64
CA GLU A 18 6.40 10.54 29.85
C GLU A 18 6.84 10.67 28.39
N GLU A 19 8.13 10.93 28.15
CA GLU A 19 8.70 11.01 26.81
C GLU A 19 8.61 9.68 26.07
N GLU A 20 8.87 8.56 26.75
CA GLU A 20 8.72 7.24 26.17
C GLU A 20 7.28 6.95 25.78
N ALA A 21 6.31 7.31 26.61
CA ALA A 21 4.88 7.12 26.34
C ALA A 21 4.45 7.90 25.09
N ILE A 22 4.91 9.14 24.94
CA ILE A 22 4.62 9.98 23.75
C ILE A 22 5.23 9.34 22.51
N LYS A 23 6.50 8.92 22.58
CA LYS A 23 7.20 8.31 21.45
C LYS A 23 6.56 6.98 21.05
N ASP A 24 6.18 6.16 22.03
CA ASP A 24 5.49 4.89 21.78
C ASP A 24 4.13 5.13 21.11
N ALA A 25 3.39 6.14 21.55
CA ALA A 25 2.10 6.50 20.94
C ALA A 25 2.27 6.98 19.50
N GLU A 26 3.28 7.81 19.20
CA GLU A 26 3.60 8.28 17.86
C GLU A 26 4.00 7.11 16.94
N THR A 27 4.83 6.21 17.44
CA THR A 27 5.29 5.02 16.70
C THR A 27 4.12 4.09 16.40
N LYS A 28 3.24 3.90 17.39
CA LYS A 28 2.04 3.07 17.22
C LYS A 28 1.11 3.67 16.15
N ALA A 29 0.85 4.98 16.22
CA ALA A 29 0.01 5.67 15.24
C ALA A 29 0.60 5.57 13.82
N TRP A 30 1.91 5.73 13.68
CA TRP A 30 2.60 5.56 12.41
C TRP A 30 2.46 4.14 11.87
N ASN A 31 2.67 3.13 12.73
CA ASN A 31 2.55 1.73 12.35
C ASN A 31 1.10 1.35 12.02
N ASP A 32 0.13 1.86 12.78
CA ASP A 32 -1.29 1.61 12.52
C ASP A 32 -1.73 2.20 11.17
N ALA A 33 -1.16 3.34 10.77
CA ALA A 33 -1.44 3.98 9.48
C ALA A 33 -0.70 3.33 8.31
N LYS A 34 0.22 2.41 8.55
CA LYS A 34 1.05 1.78 7.52
C LYS A 34 0.22 0.99 6.51
N ALA A 35 -0.74 0.20 6.99
CA ALA A 35 -1.65 -0.55 6.13
C ALA A 35 -2.50 0.39 5.27
N ASP A 36 -2.96 1.50 5.83
CA ASP A 36 -3.75 2.50 5.09
C ASP A 36 -2.93 3.15 3.98
N ARG A 37 -1.64 3.43 4.23
CA ARG A 37 -0.74 3.98 3.20
C ARG A 37 -0.53 2.97 2.07
N LYS A 38 -0.36 1.69 2.40
CA LYS A 38 -0.21 0.63 1.40
C LYS A 38 -1.48 0.48 0.56
N LEU A 39 -2.64 0.53 1.20
CA LEU A 39 -3.92 0.46 0.48
C LEU A 39 -4.11 1.68 -0.44
N ALA A 40 -3.71 2.86 -0.01
CA ALA A 40 -3.78 4.07 -0.84
C ALA A 40 -2.91 3.93 -2.11
N GLU A 41 -1.71 3.38 -1.97
CA GLU A 41 -0.83 3.10 -3.11
C GLU A 41 -1.45 2.08 -4.06
N ILE A 42 -2.03 1.01 -3.52
CA ILE A 42 -2.73 -0.02 -4.30
C ILE A 42 -3.87 0.60 -5.10
N LYS A 43 -4.67 1.48 -4.47
CA LYS A 43 -5.79 2.15 -5.15
C LYS A 43 -5.31 3.05 -6.29
N GLU A 44 -4.18 3.70 -6.13
CA GLU A 44 -3.57 4.53 -7.18
C GLU A 44 -3.10 3.66 -8.35
N ILE A 45 -2.41 2.57 -8.09
CA ILE A 45 -1.98 1.61 -9.12
C ILE A 45 -3.21 1.06 -9.85
N ARG A 46 -4.23 0.65 -9.12
CA ARG A 46 -5.49 0.15 -9.66
C ARG A 46 -6.13 1.16 -10.62
N LEU A 47 -6.21 2.42 -10.20
CA LEU A 47 -6.77 3.48 -11.02
C LEU A 47 -5.99 3.64 -12.33
N ASN A 48 -4.66 3.62 -12.28
CA ASN A 48 -3.82 3.71 -13.46
C ASN A 48 -4.03 2.51 -14.40
N LYS A 49 -4.17 1.32 -13.84
CA LYS A 49 -4.45 0.11 -14.63
C LYS A 49 -5.82 0.17 -15.30
N LEU A 50 -6.84 0.66 -14.59
CA LEU A 50 -8.16 0.85 -15.18
C LEU A 50 -8.14 1.88 -16.31
N LYS A 51 -7.38 2.95 -16.16
CA LYS A 51 -7.22 3.98 -17.22
C LYS A 51 -6.61 3.42 -18.49
N GLU A 52 -5.75 2.41 -18.40
CA GLU A 52 -5.13 1.79 -19.58
C GLU A 52 -6.16 1.17 -20.52
N THR A 53 -7.32 0.77 -20.01
CA THR A 53 -8.37 0.11 -20.78
C THR A 53 -9.69 0.92 -20.84
N ASP A 54 -9.73 2.12 -20.29
CA ASP A 54 -10.95 2.94 -20.28
C ASP A 54 -11.47 3.23 -21.69
N TYR A 55 -10.58 3.38 -22.69
CA TYR A 55 -10.98 3.58 -24.08
C TYR A 55 -11.84 2.43 -24.61
N MET A 56 -11.72 1.23 -24.05
CA MET A 56 -12.50 0.06 -24.46
C MET A 56 -13.96 0.13 -23.99
N ALA A 57 -14.29 1.09 -23.11
CA ALA A 57 -15.65 1.31 -22.64
C ALA A 57 -16.47 2.23 -23.55
N TYR A 58 -15.84 2.82 -24.58
CA TYR A 58 -16.55 3.67 -25.54
C TYR A 58 -17.53 2.86 -26.39
N SER A 59 -18.64 3.51 -26.78
CA SER A 59 -19.75 2.84 -27.45
C SER A 59 -19.38 2.14 -28.77
N ASP A 60 -18.34 2.63 -29.45
CA ASP A 60 -17.88 2.06 -30.72
C ASP A 60 -16.93 0.88 -30.54
N TYR A 61 -16.62 0.50 -29.30
CA TYR A 61 -15.67 -0.56 -29.01
C TYR A 61 -16.33 -1.66 -28.16
N THR A 62 -16.19 -2.91 -28.59
CA THR A 62 -16.67 -4.06 -27.81
C THR A 62 -15.53 -4.56 -26.91
N MET A 63 -15.67 -4.35 -25.60
CA MET A 63 -14.68 -4.78 -24.64
C MET A 63 -14.62 -6.31 -24.56
N PRO A 64 -13.46 -6.96 -24.75
CA PRO A 64 -13.33 -8.41 -24.59
C PRO A 64 -13.70 -8.85 -23.16
N ASN A 65 -14.27 -10.05 -23.04
CA ASN A 65 -14.70 -10.58 -21.74
C ASN A 65 -13.55 -10.74 -20.74
N ASN A 66 -12.36 -11.14 -21.21
CA ASN A 66 -11.18 -11.26 -20.35
C ASN A 66 -10.77 -9.89 -19.75
N ILE A 67 -10.91 -8.82 -20.51
CA ILE A 67 -10.66 -7.47 -20.03
C ILE A 67 -11.73 -7.05 -19.00
N LYS A 68 -13.00 -7.36 -19.27
CA LYS A 68 -14.08 -7.07 -18.30
C LYS A 68 -13.84 -7.77 -16.97
N THR A 69 -13.45 -9.04 -17.01
CA THR A 69 -13.15 -9.84 -15.84
C THR A 69 -11.96 -9.28 -15.08
N TRP A 70 -10.89 -8.93 -15.78
CA TRP A 70 -9.72 -8.31 -15.18
C TRP A 70 -10.05 -6.98 -14.51
N ARG A 71 -10.80 -6.10 -15.19
CA ARG A 71 -11.23 -4.81 -14.63
C ARG A 71 -12.05 -5.01 -13.36
N GLN A 72 -12.94 -6.02 -13.34
CA GLN A 72 -13.72 -6.35 -12.15
C GLN A 72 -12.81 -6.81 -11.01
N SER A 73 -11.81 -7.64 -11.30
CA SER A 73 -10.82 -8.07 -10.32
C SER A 73 -10.06 -6.87 -9.72
N LEU A 74 -9.72 -5.88 -10.53
CA LEU A 74 -9.08 -4.66 -10.06
C LEU A 74 -10.01 -3.85 -9.13
N ARG A 75 -11.27 -3.72 -9.49
CA ARG A 75 -12.25 -3.01 -8.65
C ARG A 75 -12.48 -3.71 -7.32
N ASP A 76 -12.41 -5.02 -7.28
CA ASP A 76 -12.66 -5.83 -6.09
C ASP A 76 -11.45 -5.94 -5.15
N ILE A 77 -10.27 -5.43 -5.54
CA ILE A 77 -9.05 -5.53 -4.72
C ILE A 77 -9.29 -5.11 -3.26
N PRO A 78 -9.89 -3.94 -2.96
CA PRO A 78 -10.08 -3.54 -1.56
C PRO A 78 -11.01 -4.45 -0.77
N GLN A 79 -11.96 -5.11 -1.43
CA GLN A 79 -12.88 -6.04 -0.79
C GLN A 79 -12.23 -7.40 -0.54
N ASP A 80 -11.40 -7.86 -1.48
CA ASP A 80 -10.79 -9.18 -1.44
C ASP A 80 -9.49 -9.21 -0.64
N ASN A 81 -8.89 -8.04 -0.39
CA ASN A 81 -7.60 -7.91 0.28
C ASN A 81 -7.73 -6.89 1.42
N THR A 82 -7.81 -7.38 2.64
CA THR A 82 -8.11 -6.57 3.83
C THR A 82 -7.01 -6.58 4.88
N THR A 83 -5.89 -7.27 4.63
CA THR A 83 -4.78 -7.37 5.58
C THR A 83 -3.50 -6.76 4.99
N GLU A 84 -2.63 -6.27 5.87
CA GLU A 84 -1.33 -5.72 5.46
C GLU A 84 -0.49 -6.76 4.69
N SER A 85 -0.56 -8.03 5.10
CA SER A 85 0.15 -9.12 4.41
C SER A 85 -0.28 -9.24 2.96
N LYS A 86 -1.58 -9.14 2.68
CA LYS A 86 -2.10 -9.15 1.31
C LYS A 86 -1.70 -7.91 0.53
N TYR A 87 -1.63 -6.75 1.19
CA TYR A 87 -1.15 -5.51 0.56
C TYR A 87 0.31 -5.66 0.17
N ASP A 88 1.14 -6.26 1.01
CA ASP A 88 2.55 -6.51 0.70
C ASP A 88 2.71 -7.41 -0.52
N GLU A 89 1.88 -8.44 -0.66
CA GLU A 89 1.87 -9.31 -1.85
C GLU A 89 1.53 -8.53 -3.13
N LEU A 90 0.53 -7.65 -3.05
CA LEU A 90 0.11 -6.82 -4.19
C LEU A 90 1.17 -5.77 -4.57
N LEU A 91 1.93 -5.29 -3.61
CA LEU A 91 2.95 -4.25 -3.82
C LEU A 91 4.35 -4.82 -4.06
N ALA A 92 4.51 -6.15 -4.02
CA ALA A 92 5.81 -6.79 -4.24
C ALA A 92 6.36 -6.41 -5.62
N ARG A 93 7.66 -6.12 -5.67
CA ARG A 93 8.38 -5.72 -6.89
C ARG A 93 9.61 -6.58 -7.08
N ASP A 94 10.02 -6.74 -8.33
CA ASP A 94 11.27 -7.42 -8.68
C ASP A 94 12.47 -6.47 -8.58
N SER A 95 13.65 -6.94 -8.96
CA SER A 95 14.88 -6.14 -8.94
C SER A 95 14.83 -4.91 -9.84
N ASP A 96 13.97 -4.91 -10.87
CA ASP A 96 13.76 -3.79 -11.78
C ASP A 96 12.68 -2.82 -11.30
N GLY A 97 12.09 -3.08 -10.14
CA GLY A 97 11.02 -2.25 -9.58
C GLY A 97 9.64 -2.49 -10.17
N LYS A 98 9.47 -3.58 -10.91
CA LYS A 98 8.18 -3.93 -11.52
C LYS A 98 7.32 -4.74 -10.56
N LEU A 99 6.01 -4.44 -10.54
CA LEU A 99 5.05 -5.20 -9.76
C LEU A 99 4.98 -6.65 -10.26
N THR A 100 5.05 -7.60 -9.33
CA THR A 100 5.14 -9.03 -9.66
C THR A 100 3.83 -9.79 -9.52
N HIS A 101 2.82 -9.21 -8.86
CA HIS A 101 1.54 -9.88 -8.68
C HIS A 101 0.79 -9.94 -10.02
N THR A 102 0.27 -11.12 -10.35
CA THR A 102 -0.40 -11.37 -11.63
C THR A 102 -1.65 -10.52 -11.86
N ILE A 103 -2.28 -10.02 -10.78
CA ILE A 103 -3.48 -9.18 -10.89
C ILE A 103 -3.23 -7.89 -11.69
N TRP A 104 -1.99 -7.42 -11.72
CA TRP A 104 -1.62 -6.20 -12.45
C TRP A 104 -1.36 -6.43 -13.93
N GLU A 105 -1.30 -7.69 -14.37
CA GLU A 105 -1.04 -8.03 -15.76
C GLU A 105 -2.34 -7.97 -16.57
N LYS A 106 -2.35 -7.11 -17.58
CA LYS A 106 -3.47 -7.03 -18.52
C LYS A 106 -3.51 -8.31 -19.38
N PRO A 107 -4.68 -8.97 -19.49
CA PRO A 107 -4.83 -10.16 -20.31
C PRO A 107 -4.56 -9.88 -21.80
#